data_4ea79daf08055aca5f5d71663445e8c9
#
_entry.id   4ea79daf08055aca5f5d71663445e8c9
#
_cell.length_a   1.000
_cell.length_b   1.000
_cell.length_c   1.000
_cell.angle_alpha   90.00
_cell.angle_beta   90.00
_cell.angle_gamma   90.00
#
_symmetry.space_group_name_H-M   'P 1'
#
loop_
_entity.id
_entity.type
_entity.pdbx_description
1 polymer ?
#
loop_
_entity_poly.entity_id
_entity_poly.type
_entity_poly.pdbx_seq_one_letter_code
_entity_poly.pdbx_strand_id
1 'polypeptide(L)'
;MPLFHGNALMACWGPALAVGATVVLRRKFSASNFMSDIREHRCTYFTYVGRTIAYILGQPANADDKHNKLRLGFGTEASALDRERFFERFGCDLVEGYGSSESVVAIIRTPDTPANALGKERADMAGQVLIIDPDTNAECPRVQFDEFGAIVNPECIGEIVSKSGGTSFEGYYNNREASTERVRNGWYWTGDLGYRDEDGFFYFGGRSADWLRVDSENFAAGPVENIVSRFPGVVMAAVYPVPDPTTGDMVMVAIEMNETTEFSPHEFDEFLSQQRDLGTKWSPQIVRVITAMPLTANNKVHKPPLRASKWFAADTHYWRPKRNQPLRLMNESDKQELETRFAANGRTQILTAL
;
A
#
# COMPACT_ATOMS: atom_id res chain seq x y z
N MET A 1 -10.44 8.57 -11.10
CA MET A 1 -10.18 9.36 -9.87
C MET A 1 -10.87 10.71 -9.96
N PRO A 2 -11.12 11.41 -8.83
CA PRO A 2 -11.70 12.75 -8.87
C PRO A 2 -10.78 13.75 -9.57
N LEU A 3 -11.36 14.73 -10.28
CA LEU A 3 -10.59 15.70 -11.07
C LEU A 3 -9.71 16.63 -10.20
N PHE A 4 -10.09 16.87 -8.94
CA PHE A 4 -9.28 17.65 -8.01
C PHE A 4 -7.99 16.94 -7.52
N HIS A 5 -7.85 15.64 -7.78
CA HIS A 5 -6.66 14.90 -7.39
C HIS A 5 -5.47 15.28 -8.27
N GLY A 6 -4.29 15.50 -7.65
CA GLY A 6 -3.09 15.92 -8.37
C GLY A 6 -2.75 15.06 -9.60
N ASN A 7 -2.84 13.73 -9.50
CA ASN A 7 -2.62 12.85 -10.64
C ASN A 7 -3.63 13.11 -11.80
N ALA A 8 -4.92 13.32 -11.50
CA ALA A 8 -5.91 13.62 -12.54
C ALA A 8 -5.63 14.94 -13.24
N LEU A 9 -5.22 15.97 -12.50
CA LEU A 9 -4.88 17.29 -13.06
C LEU A 9 -3.54 17.27 -13.79
N MET A 10 -2.49 16.79 -13.13
CA MET A 10 -1.12 16.94 -13.59
C MET A 10 -0.69 15.86 -14.59
N ALA A 11 -1.24 14.67 -14.51
CA ALA A 11 -0.88 13.58 -15.40
C ALA A 11 -1.95 13.27 -16.50
N CYS A 12 -3.12 13.91 -16.46
CA CYS A 12 -4.14 13.74 -17.48
C CYS A 12 -4.62 15.07 -18.06
N TRP A 13 -5.31 15.88 -17.25
CA TRP A 13 -5.96 17.11 -17.74
C TRP A 13 -4.96 18.13 -18.29
N GLY A 14 -3.92 18.45 -17.52
CA GLY A 14 -2.90 19.44 -17.93
C GLY A 14 -2.16 19.05 -19.22
N PRO A 15 -1.58 17.85 -19.34
CA PRO A 15 -0.95 17.39 -20.57
C PRO A 15 -1.91 17.34 -21.76
N ALA A 16 -3.16 16.86 -21.56
CA ALA A 16 -4.13 16.84 -22.63
C ALA A 16 -4.45 18.25 -23.16
N LEU A 17 -4.64 19.20 -22.24
CA LEU A 17 -4.88 20.61 -22.60
C LEU A 17 -3.69 21.21 -23.35
N ALA A 18 -2.45 20.95 -22.89
CA ALA A 18 -1.25 21.48 -23.50
C ALA A 18 -1.03 21.05 -24.96
N VAL A 19 -1.53 19.85 -25.33
CA VAL A 19 -1.38 19.31 -26.70
C VAL A 19 -2.67 19.29 -27.48
N GLY A 20 -3.78 19.83 -26.93
CA GLY A 20 -5.09 19.83 -27.58
C GLY A 20 -5.73 18.46 -27.69
N ALA A 21 -5.43 17.52 -26.78
CA ALA A 21 -6.01 16.19 -26.79
C ALA A 21 -7.42 16.18 -26.15
N THR A 22 -8.23 15.21 -26.54
CA THR A 22 -9.56 15.01 -25.97
C THR A 22 -9.49 14.30 -24.64
N VAL A 23 -10.19 14.81 -23.63
CA VAL A 23 -10.37 14.16 -22.32
C VAL A 23 -11.79 13.60 -22.22
N VAL A 24 -11.88 12.30 -21.94
CA VAL A 24 -13.15 11.63 -21.65
C VAL A 24 -13.37 11.64 -20.14
N LEU A 25 -14.34 12.40 -19.67
CA LEU A 25 -14.65 12.55 -18.25
C LEU A 25 -15.94 11.79 -17.88
N ARG A 26 -15.83 10.88 -16.92
CA ARG A 26 -16.99 10.15 -16.38
C ARG A 26 -17.38 10.70 -15.01
N ARG A 27 -18.67 10.62 -14.66
CA ARG A 27 -19.16 11.11 -13.35
C ARG A 27 -18.58 10.33 -12.17
N LYS A 28 -18.38 9.01 -12.35
CA LYS A 28 -17.77 8.12 -11.37
C LYS A 28 -17.04 6.97 -12.07
N PHE A 29 -16.09 6.37 -11.38
CA PHE A 29 -15.44 5.15 -11.81
C PHE A 29 -16.43 3.97 -11.81
N SER A 30 -16.34 3.12 -12.83
CA SER A 30 -17.04 1.84 -12.91
C SER A 30 -16.11 0.83 -13.55
N ALA A 31 -15.76 -0.22 -12.79
CA ALA A 31 -14.88 -1.28 -13.30
C ALA A 31 -15.54 -2.05 -14.46
N SER A 32 -16.84 -2.34 -14.36
CA SER A 32 -17.60 -3.06 -15.39
C SER A 32 -17.75 -2.27 -16.70
N ASN A 33 -17.79 -0.93 -16.63
CA ASN A 33 -17.93 -0.10 -17.81
C ASN A 33 -16.58 0.37 -18.38
N PHE A 34 -15.47 0.14 -17.67
CA PHE A 34 -14.17 0.69 -18.05
C PHE A 34 -13.77 0.35 -19.49
N MET A 35 -13.76 -0.94 -19.86
CA MET A 35 -13.35 -1.34 -21.21
C MET A 35 -14.36 -0.94 -22.29
N SER A 36 -15.65 -0.83 -21.96
CA SER A 36 -16.66 -0.28 -22.87
C SER A 36 -16.37 1.18 -23.19
N ASP A 37 -16.12 2.00 -22.16
CA ASP A 37 -15.78 3.41 -22.32
C ASP A 37 -14.46 3.58 -23.13
N ILE A 38 -13.45 2.77 -22.84
CA ILE A 38 -12.15 2.80 -23.57
C ILE A 38 -12.36 2.54 -25.07
N ARG A 39 -13.17 1.56 -25.43
CA ARG A 39 -13.44 1.20 -26.84
C ARG A 39 -14.30 2.24 -27.53
N GLU A 40 -15.41 2.67 -26.94
CA GLU A 40 -16.34 3.65 -27.46
C GLU A 40 -15.63 4.95 -27.82
N HIS A 41 -14.83 5.45 -26.89
CA HIS A 41 -14.12 6.72 -27.07
C HIS A 41 -12.71 6.55 -27.67
N ARG A 42 -12.31 5.33 -27.99
CA ARG A 42 -10.98 5.00 -28.57
C ARG A 42 -9.82 5.59 -27.78
N CYS A 43 -9.92 5.50 -26.44
CA CYS A 43 -8.91 6.06 -25.55
C CYS A 43 -7.56 5.37 -25.76
N THR A 44 -6.50 6.17 -25.74
CA THR A 44 -5.10 5.71 -25.89
C THR A 44 -4.31 5.78 -24.58
N TYR A 45 -4.86 6.49 -23.59
CA TYR A 45 -4.24 6.76 -22.31
C TYR A 45 -5.31 6.86 -21.21
N PHE A 46 -4.94 6.45 -20.00
CA PHE A 46 -5.79 6.68 -18.83
C PHE A 46 -4.94 6.87 -17.56
N THR A 47 -5.53 7.51 -16.55
CA THR A 47 -4.91 7.61 -15.21
C THR A 47 -5.65 6.74 -14.21
N TYR A 48 -4.90 6.14 -13.30
CA TYR A 48 -5.44 5.24 -12.29
C TYR A 48 -4.84 5.45 -10.89
N VAL A 49 -5.49 4.86 -9.90
CA VAL A 49 -4.95 4.58 -8.57
C VAL A 49 -5.03 3.06 -8.39
N GLY A 50 -4.05 2.44 -7.79
CA GLY A 50 -3.83 0.99 -7.77
C GLY A 50 -5.08 0.13 -7.57
N ARG A 51 -5.98 0.56 -6.70
CA ARG A 51 -7.24 -0.18 -6.42
C ARG A 51 -8.18 -0.27 -7.62
N THR A 52 -8.17 0.73 -8.50
CA THR A 52 -8.98 0.67 -9.74
C THR A 52 -8.52 -0.43 -10.67
N ILE A 53 -7.22 -0.71 -10.72
CA ILE A 53 -6.67 -1.81 -11.53
C ILE A 53 -7.16 -3.16 -11.01
N ALA A 54 -7.09 -3.40 -9.69
CA ALA A 54 -7.57 -4.64 -9.08
C ALA A 54 -9.07 -4.87 -9.39
N TYR A 55 -9.90 -3.83 -9.28
CA TYR A 55 -11.34 -3.94 -9.61
C TYR A 55 -11.60 -4.21 -11.10
N ILE A 56 -10.81 -3.63 -12.02
CA ILE A 56 -10.91 -3.92 -13.45
C ILE A 56 -10.52 -5.36 -13.73
N LEU A 57 -9.44 -5.85 -13.12
CA LEU A 57 -8.98 -7.22 -13.25
C LEU A 57 -9.96 -8.23 -12.65
N GLY A 58 -10.68 -7.85 -11.59
CA GLY A 58 -11.75 -8.65 -10.98
C GLY A 58 -12.99 -8.83 -11.85
N GLN A 59 -13.16 -8.04 -12.94
CA GLN A 59 -14.26 -8.23 -13.87
C GLN A 59 -14.03 -9.49 -14.73
N PRO A 60 -15.10 -10.22 -15.14
CA PRO A 60 -14.99 -11.37 -16.02
C PRO A 60 -14.16 -11.06 -17.25
N ALA A 61 -13.26 -11.97 -17.62
CA ALA A 61 -12.46 -11.83 -18.82
C ALA A 61 -13.33 -11.96 -20.08
N ASN A 62 -12.99 -11.19 -21.12
CA ASN A 62 -13.70 -11.20 -22.39
C ASN A 62 -12.69 -11.43 -23.54
N ALA A 63 -13.10 -12.19 -24.57
CA ALA A 63 -12.26 -12.44 -25.76
C ALA A 63 -11.80 -11.14 -26.44
N ASP A 64 -12.59 -10.06 -26.30
CA ASP A 64 -12.28 -8.76 -26.88
C ASP A 64 -11.44 -7.84 -25.98
N ASP A 65 -10.94 -8.33 -24.84
CA ASP A 65 -10.19 -7.47 -23.91
C ASP A 65 -8.96 -6.83 -24.57
N LYS A 66 -8.30 -7.52 -25.49
CA LYS A 66 -7.17 -6.98 -26.28
C LYS A 66 -7.59 -6.07 -27.45
N HIS A 67 -8.89 -6.07 -27.82
CA HIS A 67 -9.39 -5.17 -28.88
C HIS A 67 -9.66 -3.77 -28.33
N ASN A 68 -8.59 -2.99 -28.15
CA ASN A 68 -8.64 -1.62 -27.67
C ASN A 68 -7.50 -0.79 -28.28
N LYS A 69 -7.43 0.51 -27.96
CA LYS A 69 -6.40 1.45 -28.44
C LYS A 69 -5.49 1.95 -27.33
N LEU A 70 -5.61 1.39 -26.13
CA LEU A 70 -4.75 1.79 -25.00
C LEU A 70 -3.28 1.53 -25.34
N ARG A 71 -2.44 2.47 -24.98
CA ARG A 71 -0.98 2.41 -25.10
C ARG A 71 -0.32 2.46 -23.73
N LEU A 72 -0.89 3.24 -22.81
CA LEU A 72 -0.31 3.52 -21.52
C LEU A 72 -1.39 3.84 -20.49
N GLY A 73 -1.25 3.28 -19.28
CA GLY A 73 -1.90 3.76 -18.08
C GLY A 73 -0.85 4.38 -17.15
N PHE A 74 -1.15 5.54 -16.56
CA PHE A 74 -0.29 6.17 -15.57
C PHE A 74 -1.00 6.28 -14.23
N GLY A 75 -0.34 5.85 -13.17
CA GLY A 75 -0.95 5.90 -11.86
C GLY A 75 0.00 5.63 -10.70
N THR A 76 -0.59 5.17 -9.61
CA THR A 76 0.11 4.83 -8.38
C THR A 76 -0.51 3.59 -7.74
N GLU A 77 0.29 2.83 -6.99
CA GLU A 77 -0.15 1.76 -6.08
C GLU A 77 -0.70 0.48 -6.75
N ALA A 78 -0.49 0.26 -8.03
CA ALA A 78 -0.75 -1.05 -8.61
C ALA A 78 0.35 -2.04 -8.17
N SER A 79 -0.05 -3.23 -7.71
CA SER A 79 0.92 -4.27 -7.39
C SER A 79 1.69 -4.72 -8.64
N ALA A 80 2.88 -5.28 -8.47
CA ALA A 80 3.64 -5.83 -9.59
C ALA A 80 2.82 -6.88 -10.35
N LEU A 81 2.10 -7.73 -9.62
CA LEU A 81 1.23 -8.76 -10.17
C LEU A 81 0.06 -8.17 -10.97
N ASP A 82 -0.56 -7.09 -10.47
CA ASP A 82 -1.67 -6.45 -11.18
C ASP A 82 -1.20 -5.76 -12.47
N ARG A 83 0.00 -5.18 -12.47
CA ARG A 83 0.58 -4.59 -13.69
C ARG A 83 0.83 -5.65 -14.76
N GLU A 84 1.42 -6.80 -14.36
CA GLU A 84 1.65 -7.94 -15.25
C GLU A 84 0.33 -8.48 -15.82
N ARG A 85 -0.66 -8.78 -14.97
CA ARG A 85 -1.99 -9.27 -15.36
C ARG A 85 -2.73 -8.29 -16.26
N PHE A 86 -2.59 -6.99 -16.01
CA PHE A 86 -3.23 -5.96 -16.83
C PHE A 86 -2.62 -5.94 -18.24
N PHE A 87 -1.29 -6.01 -18.34
CA PHE A 87 -0.60 -6.13 -19.64
C PHE A 87 -1.01 -7.39 -20.38
N GLU A 88 -0.99 -8.55 -19.72
CA GLU A 88 -1.40 -9.81 -20.33
C GLU A 88 -2.83 -9.78 -20.87
N ARG A 89 -3.76 -9.19 -20.10
CA ARG A 89 -5.17 -9.17 -20.44
C ARG A 89 -5.53 -8.10 -21.47
N PHE A 90 -4.99 -6.90 -21.37
CA PHE A 90 -5.40 -5.75 -22.17
C PHE A 90 -4.35 -5.25 -23.17
N GLY A 91 -3.11 -5.74 -23.09
CA GLY A 91 -2.00 -5.33 -23.96
C GLY A 91 -1.55 -3.88 -23.73
N CYS A 92 -1.74 -3.36 -22.51
CA CYS A 92 -1.44 -1.98 -22.16
C CYS A 92 -0.50 -1.92 -20.95
N ASP A 93 0.60 -1.18 -21.09
CA ASP A 93 1.55 -0.96 -19.99
C ASP A 93 1.00 -0.04 -18.93
N LEU A 94 1.32 -0.34 -17.67
CA LEU A 94 1.06 0.50 -16.53
C LEU A 94 2.36 1.09 -15.99
N VAL A 95 2.49 2.41 -16.08
CA VAL A 95 3.64 3.15 -15.55
C VAL A 95 3.23 3.84 -14.26
N GLU A 96 4.11 3.83 -13.29
CA GLU A 96 3.87 4.43 -11.98
C GLU A 96 4.92 5.47 -11.64
N GLY A 97 4.51 6.42 -10.80
CA GLY A 97 5.38 7.36 -10.14
C GLY A 97 5.00 7.49 -8.67
N TYR A 98 5.98 7.71 -7.83
CA TYR A 98 5.76 8.10 -6.44
C TYR A 98 5.97 9.59 -6.29
N GLY A 99 5.06 10.25 -5.62
CA GLY A 99 5.08 11.66 -5.32
C GLY A 99 3.87 12.06 -4.49
N SER A 100 3.87 13.29 -4.04
CA SER A 100 2.79 13.86 -3.24
C SER A 100 2.28 15.17 -3.85
N SER A 101 1.14 15.64 -3.35
CA SER A 101 0.56 16.93 -3.76
C SER A 101 1.46 18.11 -3.40
N GLU A 102 2.31 17.94 -2.41
CA GLU A 102 3.32 18.91 -1.97
C GLU A 102 4.47 19.06 -2.98
N SER A 103 4.57 18.14 -3.94
CA SER A 103 5.53 18.17 -5.06
C SER A 103 7.02 18.23 -4.66
N VAL A 104 7.35 17.78 -3.46
CA VAL A 104 8.71 17.84 -2.89
C VAL A 104 9.55 16.59 -3.12
N VAL A 105 8.91 15.50 -3.55
CA VAL A 105 9.54 14.22 -3.90
C VAL A 105 8.95 13.72 -5.21
N ALA A 106 9.82 13.25 -6.11
CA ALA A 106 9.42 12.59 -7.34
C ALA A 106 10.36 11.41 -7.62
N ILE A 107 9.79 10.20 -7.56
CA ILE A 107 10.45 8.94 -7.90
C ILE A 107 9.69 8.35 -9.07
N ILE A 108 10.37 7.98 -10.13
CA ILE A 108 9.78 7.50 -11.38
C ILE A 108 10.35 6.13 -11.75
N ARG A 109 9.51 5.30 -12.33
CA ARG A 109 9.92 4.02 -12.90
C ARG A 109 10.55 4.23 -14.26
N THR A 110 11.60 3.46 -14.51
CA THR A 110 12.27 3.29 -15.79
C THR A 110 12.15 1.83 -16.22
N PRO A 111 12.45 1.49 -17.47
CA PRO A 111 12.35 0.10 -17.95
C PRO A 111 13.19 -0.92 -17.16
N ASP A 112 14.27 -0.47 -16.53
CA ASP A 112 15.17 -1.27 -15.69
C ASP A 112 14.73 -1.34 -14.19
N THR A 113 13.62 -0.71 -13.83
CA THR A 113 13.14 -0.70 -12.44
C THR A 113 12.66 -2.09 -12.02
N PRO A 114 13.18 -2.65 -10.89
CA PRO A 114 12.69 -3.91 -10.35
C PRO A 114 11.17 -3.91 -10.13
N ALA A 115 10.54 -5.08 -10.24
CA ALA A 115 9.08 -5.21 -10.22
C ALA A 115 8.41 -4.54 -9.01
N ASN A 116 8.99 -4.69 -7.82
CA ASN A 116 8.45 -4.17 -6.55
C ASN A 116 9.00 -2.79 -6.16
N ALA A 117 9.94 -2.21 -6.93
CA ALA A 117 10.50 -0.91 -6.64
C ALA A 117 9.59 0.23 -7.12
N LEU A 118 9.66 1.37 -6.47
CA LEU A 118 9.04 2.63 -6.91
C LEU A 118 9.74 3.22 -8.13
N GLY A 119 11.05 3.02 -8.23
CA GLY A 119 11.92 3.61 -9.24
C GLY A 119 13.10 4.36 -8.64
N LYS A 120 13.62 5.32 -9.39
CA LYS A 120 14.72 6.20 -8.98
C LYS A 120 14.25 7.66 -8.91
N GLU A 121 15.02 8.47 -8.19
CA GLU A 121 14.84 9.92 -8.22
C GLU A 121 14.88 10.44 -9.67
N ARG A 122 14.07 11.45 -9.93
CA ARG A 122 14.17 12.19 -11.18
C ARG A 122 15.57 12.82 -11.27
N ALA A 123 16.16 12.87 -12.45
CA ALA A 123 17.57 13.26 -12.64
C ALA A 123 17.91 14.67 -12.09
N ASP A 124 16.95 15.60 -12.16
CA ASP A 124 17.09 16.95 -11.61
C ASP A 124 16.97 17.03 -10.08
N MET A 125 16.59 15.93 -9.42
CA MET A 125 16.48 15.78 -7.98
C MET A 125 17.51 14.79 -7.41
N ALA A 126 18.48 14.35 -8.20
CA ALA A 126 19.45 13.33 -7.80
C ALA A 126 20.18 13.69 -6.50
N GLY A 127 20.14 12.77 -5.52
CA GLY A 127 20.74 12.97 -4.20
C GLY A 127 19.94 13.86 -3.24
N GLN A 128 18.72 14.25 -3.62
CA GLN A 128 17.84 15.05 -2.75
C GLN A 128 16.89 14.19 -1.93
N VAL A 129 16.58 12.96 -2.36
CA VAL A 129 15.72 12.03 -1.64
C VAL A 129 16.55 11.03 -0.86
N LEU A 130 16.28 10.92 0.43
CA LEU A 130 16.96 10.02 1.36
C LEU A 130 15.97 9.12 2.07
N ILE A 131 16.49 8.04 2.64
CA ILE A 131 15.81 7.21 3.63
C ILE A 131 16.46 7.51 4.98
N ILE A 132 15.70 8.08 5.90
CA ILE A 132 16.20 8.57 7.20
C ILE A 132 15.50 7.83 8.33
N ASP A 133 16.28 7.35 9.28
CA ASP A 133 15.77 6.84 10.54
C ASP A 133 15.15 8.01 11.34
N PRO A 134 13.84 7.98 11.66
CA PRO A 134 13.18 9.08 12.34
C PRO A 134 13.61 9.29 13.79
N ASP A 135 14.21 8.27 14.44
CA ASP A 135 14.64 8.33 15.83
C ASP A 135 16.05 8.90 15.94
N THR A 136 16.97 8.53 15.04
CA THR A 136 18.37 8.94 15.06
C THR A 136 18.71 10.09 14.12
N ASN A 137 17.83 10.39 13.14
CA ASN A 137 18.06 11.32 12.04
C ASN A 137 19.28 10.94 11.15
N ALA A 138 19.73 9.70 11.20
CA ALA A 138 20.78 9.18 10.33
C ALA A 138 20.20 8.58 9.04
N GLU A 139 21.00 8.62 7.96
CA GLU A 139 20.64 7.90 6.74
C GLU A 139 20.70 6.40 6.98
N CYS A 140 19.62 5.69 6.64
CA CYS A 140 19.53 4.25 6.74
C CYS A 140 20.50 3.56 5.76
N PRO A 141 21.04 2.37 6.12
CA PRO A 141 21.85 1.58 5.19
C PRO A 141 21.04 1.15 3.97
N ARG A 142 21.74 0.70 2.93
CA ARG A 142 21.08 0.10 1.76
C ARG A 142 20.48 -1.25 2.13
N VAL A 143 19.31 -1.54 1.54
CA VAL A 143 18.64 -2.83 1.77
C VAL A 143 19.49 -3.97 1.24
N GLN A 144 19.51 -5.04 2.01
CA GLN A 144 20.08 -6.32 1.59
C GLN A 144 18.93 -7.33 1.51
N PHE A 145 18.87 -8.04 0.39
CA PHE A 145 17.91 -9.11 0.18
C PHE A 145 18.63 -10.46 0.24
N ASP A 146 17.95 -11.46 0.79
CA ASP A 146 18.36 -12.84 0.63
C ASP A 146 18.05 -13.36 -0.79
N GLU A 147 18.39 -14.63 -1.05
CA GLU A 147 18.12 -15.29 -2.32
C GLU A 147 16.63 -15.42 -2.67
N PHE A 148 15.73 -15.17 -1.73
CA PHE A 148 14.28 -15.23 -1.88
C PHE A 148 13.63 -13.84 -1.95
N GLY A 149 14.42 -12.77 -1.81
CA GLY A 149 13.92 -11.40 -1.83
C GLY A 149 13.41 -10.90 -0.48
N ALA A 150 13.67 -11.63 0.62
CA ALA A 150 13.38 -11.13 1.97
C ALA A 150 14.44 -10.13 2.43
N ILE A 151 14.00 -9.09 3.17
CA ILE A 151 14.91 -8.10 3.76
C ILE A 151 15.63 -8.73 4.94
N VAL A 152 16.97 -8.73 4.90
CA VAL A 152 17.80 -9.31 5.96
C VAL A 152 18.36 -8.29 6.96
N ASN A 153 18.27 -7.00 6.62
CA ASN A 153 18.71 -5.87 7.45
C ASN A 153 17.59 -4.85 7.66
N PRO A 154 16.62 -5.10 8.56
CA PRO A 154 15.43 -4.27 8.74
C PRO A 154 15.74 -2.80 9.10
N GLU A 155 16.92 -2.49 9.63
CA GLU A 155 17.40 -1.13 9.87
C GLU A 155 17.58 -0.29 8.59
N CYS A 156 17.45 -0.89 7.41
CA CYS A 156 17.41 -0.17 6.14
C CYS A 156 16.11 0.62 5.92
N ILE A 157 15.05 0.33 6.71
CA ILE A 157 13.75 0.97 6.56
C ILE A 157 13.72 2.26 7.39
N GLY A 158 13.38 3.36 6.73
CA GLY A 158 13.23 4.67 7.36
C GLY A 158 12.17 5.50 6.64
N GLU A 159 12.04 6.76 7.02
CA GLU A 159 11.12 7.69 6.35
C GLU A 159 11.77 8.25 5.08
N ILE A 160 10.97 8.36 4.02
CA ILE A 160 11.38 9.03 2.78
C ILE A 160 11.41 10.53 3.04
N VAL A 161 12.57 11.16 2.85
CA VAL A 161 12.80 12.56 3.19
C VAL A 161 13.39 13.30 1.98
N SER A 162 12.99 14.56 1.77
CA SER A 162 13.58 15.43 0.75
C SER A 162 14.40 16.53 1.39
N LYS A 163 15.68 16.62 1.02
CA LYS A 163 16.58 17.69 1.47
C LYS A 163 16.15 19.06 0.96
N SER A 164 15.72 19.14 -0.29
CA SER A 164 15.27 20.41 -0.91
C SER A 164 13.86 20.80 -0.51
N GLY A 165 13.07 19.84 0.00
CA GLY A 165 11.67 20.06 0.34
C GLY A 165 11.43 21.08 1.44
N GLY A 166 12.39 21.26 2.36
CA GLY A 166 12.29 22.25 3.42
C GLY A 166 12.21 23.69 2.92
N THR A 167 12.72 23.98 1.73
CA THR A 167 12.67 25.32 1.09
C THR A 167 11.61 25.44 0.01
N SER A 168 11.18 24.35 -0.59
CA SER A 168 10.18 24.32 -1.66
C SER A 168 8.74 24.06 -1.18
N PHE A 169 8.57 23.58 0.03
CA PHE A 169 7.26 23.36 0.63
C PHE A 169 6.68 24.66 1.18
N GLU A 170 5.62 25.15 0.58
CA GLU A 170 4.95 26.41 0.97
C GLU A 170 4.12 26.29 2.25
N GLY A 171 3.90 25.09 2.75
CA GLY A 171 3.05 24.79 3.92
C GLY A 171 1.59 24.54 3.56
N TYR A 172 0.84 24.04 4.54
CA TYR A 172 -0.61 23.81 4.42
C TYR A 172 -1.36 25.11 4.73
N TYR A 173 -2.31 25.43 3.86
CA TYR A 173 -3.14 26.63 4.06
C TYR A 173 -3.87 26.58 5.40
N ASN A 174 -3.67 27.62 6.20
CA ASN A 174 -4.28 27.82 7.53
C ASN A 174 -4.08 26.64 8.53
N ASN A 175 -3.00 25.85 8.35
CA ASN A 175 -2.63 24.74 9.24
C ASN A 175 -1.11 24.73 9.49
N ARG A 176 -0.69 25.63 10.40
CA ARG A 176 0.72 25.80 10.73
C ARG A 176 1.31 24.59 11.45
N GLU A 177 0.53 23.94 12.30
CA GLU A 177 0.96 22.76 13.07
C GLU A 177 1.35 21.63 12.14
N ALA A 178 0.44 21.21 11.23
CA ALA A 178 0.72 20.19 10.24
C ALA A 178 1.89 20.57 9.31
N SER A 179 2.06 21.87 8.99
CA SER A 179 3.19 22.33 8.18
C SER A 179 4.52 22.19 8.93
N THR A 180 4.54 22.49 10.21
CA THR A 180 5.74 22.37 11.06
C THR A 180 6.15 20.90 11.26
N GLU A 181 5.19 20.01 11.40
CA GLU A 181 5.45 18.56 11.50
C GLU A 181 6.14 17.98 10.26
N ARG A 182 5.88 18.56 9.09
CA ARG A 182 6.48 18.13 7.82
C ARG A 182 7.89 18.64 7.58
N VAL A 183 8.29 19.72 8.22
CA VAL A 183 9.64 20.28 8.04
C VAL A 183 10.41 20.17 9.35
N ARG A 184 11.34 19.23 9.38
CA ARG A 184 12.24 19.00 10.53
C ARG A 184 13.69 19.08 10.06
N ASN A 185 14.53 19.76 10.80
CA ASN A 185 15.97 19.95 10.47
C ASN A 185 16.22 20.52 9.05
N GLY A 186 15.28 21.34 8.56
CA GLY A 186 15.38 21.93 7.20
C GLY A 186 15.02 20.97 6.05
N TRP A 187 14.62 19.72 6.36
CA TRP A 187 14.20 18.72 5.39
C TRP A 187 12.69 18.48 5.46
N TYR A 188 12.11 18.09 4.33
CA TYR A 188 10.70 17.71 4.26
C TYR A 188 10.55 16.21 4.51
N TRP A 189 9.70 15.85 5.47
CA TRP A 189 9.38 14.49 5.89
C TRP A 189 8.03 14.09 5.32
N THR A 190 8.02 13.03 4.50
CA THR A 190 6.80 12.65 3.75
C THR A 190 5.76 11.94 4.60
N GLY A 191 6.16 11.34 5.72
CA GLY A 191 5.33 10.40 6.48
C GLY A 191 5.18 9.04 5.81
N ASP A 192 5.94 8.78 4.75
CA ASP A 192 6.01 7.50 4.06
C ASP A 192 7.31 6.79 4.39
N LEU A 193 7.21 5.51 4.73
CA LEU A 193 8.36 4.63 4.94
C LEU A 193 8.85 4.09 3.61
N GLY A 194 10.15 3.88 3.53
CA GLY A 194 10.78 3.27 2.37
C GLY A 194 12.15 2.71 2.70
N TYR A 195 12.76 2.11 1.71
CA TYR A 195 14.13 1.63 1.75
C TYR A 195 14.73 1.77 0.35
N ARG A 196 16.05 1.70 0.24
CA ARG A 196 16.79 1.94 -1.01
C ARG A 196 17.86 0.89 -1.18
N ASP A 197 17.99 0.33 -2.39
CA ASP A 197 19.04 -0.65 -2.70
C ASP A 197 20.36 0.02 -3.15
N GLU A 198 21.38 -0.81 -3.40
CA GLU A 198 22.68 -0.37 -3.86
C GLU A 198 22.65 0.26 -5.26
N ASP A 199 21.72 -0.17 -6.12
CA ASP A 199 21.52 0.38 -7.45
C ASP A 199 20.75 1.72 -7.44
N GLY A 200 20.28 2.13 -6.26
CA GLY A 200 19.59 3.40 -6.04
C GLY A 200 18.10 3.36 -6.29
N PHE A 201 17.49 2.20 -6.43
CA PHE A 201 16.04 2.07 -6.49
C PHE A 201 15.41 2.20 -5.12
N PHE A 202 14.33 2.96 -5.05
CA PHE A 202 13.51 3.13 -3.85
C PHE A 202 12.37 2.11 -3.84
N TYR A 203 12.01 1.69 -2.65
CA TYR A 203 10.91 0.77 -2.37
C TYR A 203 9.99 1.39 -1.33
N PHE A 204 8.69 1.18 -1.48
CA PHE A 204 7.69 1.68 -0.55
C PHE A 204 7.51 0.70 0.61
N GLY A 205 7.67 1.19 1.83
CA GLY A 205 7.49 0.42 3.06
C GLY A 205 6.09 0.56 3.68
N GLY A 206 5.34 1.61 3.32
CA GLY A 206 4.05 1.93 3.93
C GLY A 206 4.01 3.34 4.51
N ARG A 207 3.04 3.61 5.37
CA ARG A 207 2.96 4.86 6.13
C ARG A 207 3.68 4.71 7.46
N SER A 208 4.26 5.79 8.00
CA SER A 208 4.86 5.79 9.33
C SER A 208 3.88 5.33 10.42
N ALA A 209 2.59 5.61 10.25
CA ALA A 209 1.53 5.12 11.12
C ALA A 209 1.22 3.62 10.97
N ASP A 210 1.71 2.96 9.93
CA ASP A 210 1.53 1.52 9.65
C ASP A 210 2.78 0.68 9.99
N TRP A 211 3.70 1.27 10.75
CA TRP A 211 4.86 0.58 11.29
C TRP A 211 4.44 -0.47 12.32
N LEU A 212 4.93 -1.68 12.18
CA LEU A 212 4.65 -2.78 13.09
C LEU A 212 5.87 -3.02 13.98
N ARG A 213 5.63 -3.17 15.29
CA ARG A 213 6.64 -3.46 16.31
C ARG A 213 6.31 -4.79 16.97
N VAL A 214 6.89 -5.85 16.45
CA VAL A 214 6.52 -7.22 16.83
C VAL A 214 7.75 -7.94 17.40
N ASP A 215 7.70 -8.34 18.69
CA ASP A 215 8.78 -9.07 19.38
C ASP A 215 10.17 -8.44 19.15
N SER A 216 10.27 -7.12 19.37
CA SER A 216 11.50 -6.34 19.20
C SER A 216 12.00 -6.21 17.75
N GLU A 217 11.20 -6.61 16.78
CA GLU A 217 11.45 -6.38 15.35
C GLU A 217 10.50 -5.30 14.83
N ASN A 218 11.06 -4.35 14.10
CA ASN A 218 10.31 -3.30 13.45
C ASN A 218 10.25 -3.59 11.94
N PHE A 219 9.06 -3.50 11.35
CA PHE A 219 8.90 -3.69 9.91
C PHE A 219 7.68 -2.92 9.38
N ALA A 220 7.70 -2.72 8.08
CA ALA A 220 6.65 -1.98 7.38
C ALA A 220 5.52 -2.91 6.89
N ALA A 221 4.31 -2.39 6.81
CA ALA A 221 3.14 -3.13 6.35
C ALA A 221 3.20 -3.53 4.86
N GLY A 222 3.81 -2.69 4.00
CA GLY A 222 3.79 -2.87 2.55
C GLY A 222 4.35 -4.20 2.05
N PRO A 223 5.51 -4.68 2.51
CA PRO A 223 6.03 -5.99 2.13
C PRO A 223 5.07 -7.13 2.46
N VAL A 224 4.41 -7.09 3.62
CA VAL A 224 3.42 -8.12 4.02
C VAL A 224 2.16 -8.02 3.16
N GLU A 225 1.68 -6.81 2.85
CA GLU A 225 0.56 -6.59 1.93
C GLU A 225 0.83 -7.17 0.54
N ASN A 226 2.03 -6.97 0.02
CA ASN A 226 2.44 -7.52 -1.27
C ASN A 226 2.40 -9.06 -1.28
N ILE A 227 2.81 -9.69 -0.18
CA ILE A 227 2.76 -11.15 -0.04
C ILE A 227 1.31 -11.62 0.03
N VAL A 228 0.51 -11.05 0.92
CA VAL A 228 -0.91 -11.43 1.11
C VAL A 228 -1.72 -11.25 -0.18
N SER A 229 -1.43 -10.22 -0.96
CA SER A 229 -2.10 -9.96 -2.24
C SER A 229 -1.85 -11.03 -3.31
N ARG A 230 -0.88 -11.92 -3.13
CA ARG A 230 -0.63 -13.06 -4.02
C ARG A 230 -1.59 -14.23 -3.75
N PHE A 231 -2.26 -14.25 -2.58
CA PHE A 231 -3.18 -15.32 -2.24
C PHE A 231 -4.36 -15.35 -3.20
N PRO A 232 -4.73 -16.53 -3.76
CA PRO A 232 -5.80 -16.62 -4.74
C PRO A 232 -7.13 -16.04 -4.24
N GLY A 233 -7.77 -15.22 -5.07
CA GLY A 233 -9.03 -14.59 -4.73
C GLY A 233 -8.94 -13.29 -3.97
N VAL A 234 -7.77 -12.88 -3.46
CA VAL A 234 -7.58 -11.57 -2.82
C VAL A 234 -7.67 -10.46 -3.86
N VAL A 235 -8.60 -9.54 -3.66
CA VAL A 235 -8.74 -8.29 -4.43
C VAL A 235 -7.93 -7.18 -3.77
N MET A 236 -8.01 -7.11 -2.43
CA MET A 236 -7.27 -6.13 -1.64
C MET A 236 -6.82 -6.70 -0.30
N ALA A 237 -5.63 -6.29 0.13
CA ALA A 237 -5.12 -6.54 1.47
C ALA A 237 -4.68 -5.22 2.12
N ALA A 238 -4.91 -5.08 3.41
CA ALA A 238 -4.45 -3.98 4.24
C ALA A 238 -3.87 -4.53 5.54
N VAL A 239 -2.57 -4.39 5.72
CA VAL A 239 -1.84 -4.80 6.93
C VAL A 239 -1.69 -3.61 7.87
N TYR A 240 -1.94 -3.81 9.15
CA TYR A 240 -1.85 -2.77 10.16
C TYR A 240 -1.55 -3.35 11.54
N PRO A 241 -0.89 -2.56 12.41
CA PRO A 241 -0.67 -2.94 13.79
C PRO A 241 -1.98 -2.92 14.60
N VAL A 242 -2.14 -3.91 15.46
CA VAL A 242 -3.07 -3.86 16.59
C VAL A 242 -2.30 -4.21 17.85
N PRO A 243 -2.65 -3.65 19.02
CA PRO A 243 -1.89 -3.89 20.24
C PRO A 243 -1.77 -5.39 20.58
N ASP A 244 -0.60 -5.80 21.04
CA ASP A 244 -0.39 -7.14 21.63
C ASP A 244 -0.68 -7.09 23.14
N PRO A 245 -1.26 -8.15 23.75
CA PRO A 245 -1.52 -8.19 25.18
C PRO A 245 -0.28 -8.07 26.07
N THR A 246 0.89 -8.40 25.57
CA THR A 246 2.15 -8.41 26.34
C THR A 246 3.01 -7.20 26.02
N THR A 247 3.38 -7.00 24.76
CA THR A 247 4.25 -5.92 24.32
C THR A 247 4.13 -5.68 22.82
N GLY A 248 4.31 -4.42 22.39
CA GLY A 248 4.28 -4.08 20.96
C GLY A 248 2.94 -4.36 20.29
N ASP A 249 3.02 -4.94 19.08
CA ASP A 249 1.90 -5.14 18.18
C ASP A 249 1.71 -6.60 17.78
N MET A 250 0.47 -6.95 17.44
CA MET A 250 0.12 -8.10 16.61
C MET A 250 -0.07 -7.63 15.15
N VAL A 251 0.29 -8.47 14.22
CA VAL A 251 0.02 -8.23 12.79
C VAL A 251 -1.44 -8.57 12.50
N MET A 252 -2.20 -7.58 12.08
CA MET A 252 -3.57 -7.78 11.60
C MET A 252 -3.67 -7.42 10.13
N VAL A 253 -4.39 -8.24 9.37
CA VAL A 253 -4.67 -7.98 7.96
C VAL A 253 -6.17 -7.97 7.70
N ALA A 254 -6.66 -6.95 7.01
CA ALA A 254 -7.98 -6.96 6.40
C ALA A 254 -7.84 -7.42 4.95
N ILE A 255 -8.69 -8.34 4.53
CA ILE A 255 -8.70 -8.94 3.19
C ILE A 255 -10.09 -8.75 2.58
N GLU A 256 -10.14 -8.20 1.38
CA GLU A 256 -11.32 -8.22 0.51
C GLU A 256 -11.12 -9.32 -0.52
N MET A 257 -12.03 -10.30 -0.53
CA MET A 257 -12.04 -11.40 -1.50
C MET A 257 -12.88 -11.04 -2.71
N ASN A 258 -12.61 -11.65 -3.86
CA ASN A 258 -13.50 -11.57 -5.01
C ASN A 258 -14.82 -12.33 -4.71
N GLU A 259 -15.86 -12.02 -5.47
CA GLU A 259 -17.21 -12.55 -5.25
C GLU A 259 -17.32 -14.08 -5.47
N THR A 260 -16.33 -14.70 -6.10
CA THR A 260 -16.35 -16.12 -6.49
C THR A 260 -15.50 -17.02 -5.61
N THR A 261 -14.71 -16.43 -4.70
CA THR A 261 -13.77 -17.17 -3.84
C THR A 261 -14.07 -16.93 -2.38
N GLU A 262 -14.35 -18.00 -1.65
CA GLU A 262 -14.49 -17.98 -0.21
C GLU A 262 -13.11 -18.07 0.46
N PHE A 263 -12.90 -17.33 1.55
CA PHE A 263 -11.64 -17.37 2.29
C PHE A 263 -11.52 -18.66 3.10
N SER A 264 -10.44 -19.42 2.85
CA SER A 264 -10.07 -20.62 3.60
C SER A 264 -8.88 -20.32 4.51
N PRO A 265 -9.02 -20.36 5.84
CA PRO A 265 -7.91 -20.13 6.76
C PRO A 265 -6.80 -21.18 6.64
N HIS A 266 -7.15 -22.43 6.32
CA HIS A 266 -6.19 -23.51 6.12
C HIS A 266 -5.34 -23.28 4.87
N GLU A 267 -5.98 -22.99 3.74
CA GLU A 267 -5.25 -22.70 2.48
C GLU A 267 -4.39 -21.43 2.60
N PHE A 268 -4.86 -20.44 3.34
CA PHE A 268 -4.09 -19.23 3.60
C PHE A 268 -2.86 -19.50 4.47
N ASP A 269 -2.98 -20.35 5.50
CA ASP A 269 -1.83 -20.76 6.31
C ASP A 269 -0.81 -21.57 5.50
N GLU A 270 -1.28 -22.48 4.66
CA GLU A 270 -0.43 -23.24 3.75
C GLU A 270 0.28 -22.31 2.75
N PHE A 271 -0.46 -21.40 2.14
CA PHE A 271 0.10 -20.38 1.25
C PHE A 271 1.20 -19.55 1.94
N LEU A 272 0.94 -19.01 3.15
CA LEU A 272 1.91 -18.23 3.89
C LEU A 272 3.17 -19.03 4.21
N SER A 273 3.04 -20.32 4.54
CA SER A 273 4.17 -21.20 4.85
C SER A 273 5.11 -21.41 3.65
N GLN A 274 4.62 -21.24 2.44
CA GLN A 274 5.38 -21.37 1.19
C GLN A 274 6.05 -20.05 0.76
N GLN A 275 5.70 -18.90 1.40
CA GLN A 275 6.28 -17.61 1.04
C GLN A 275 7.64 -17.44 1.71
N ARG A 276 8.71 -17.62 0.94
CA ARG A 276 10.09 -17.54 1.45
C ARG A 276 10.54 -16.13 1.78
N ASP A 277 9.87 -15.13 1.20
CA ASP A 277 10.08 -13.70 1.46
C ASP A 277 9.24 -13.17 2.63
N LEU A 278 8.48 -14.01 3.31
CA LEU A 278 7.73 -13.65 4.52
C LEU A 278 8.64 -13.79 5.75
N GLY A 279 8.96 -12.67 6.40
CA GLY A 279 9.70 -12.68 7.65
C GLY A 279 9.00 -13.49 8.74
N THR A 280 9.77 -14.15 9.59
CA THR A 280 9.27 -15.10 10.60
C THR A 280 8.27 -14.49 11.58
N LYS A 281 8.32 -13.16 11.79
CA LYS A 281 7.41 -12.40 12.67
C LYS A 281 6.32 -11.65 11.93
N TRP A 282 6.32 -11.71 10.60
CA TRP A 282 5.43 -10.92 9.74
C TRP A 282 4.09 -11.60 9.47
N SER A 283 3.99 -12.89 9.76
CA SER A 283 2.76 -13.65 9.54
C SER A 283 1.60 -13.06 10.34
N PRO A 284 0.45 -12.76 9.69
CA PRO A 284 -0.72 -12.23 10.35
C PRO A 284 -1.22 -13.13 11.48
N GLN A 285 -1.43 -12.56 12.67
CA GLN A 285 -2.03 -13.23 13.80
C GLN A 285 -3.55 -13.13 13.78
N ILE A 286 -4.08 -12.06 13.17
CA ILE A 286 -5.51 -11.87 12.98
C ILE A 286 -5.77 -11.53 11.50
N VAL A 287 -6.71 -12.26 10.90
CA VAL A 287 -7.21 -12.01 9.56
C VAL A 287 -8.67 -11.58 9.66
N ARG A 288 -9.02 -10.44 9.10
CA ARG A 288 -10.37 -9.92 8.99
C ARG A 288 -10.81 -9.96 7.54
N VAL A 289 -11.82 -10.76 7.25
CA VAL A 289 -12.42 -10.84 5.92
C VAL A 289 -13.56 -9.82 5.84
N ILE A 290 -13.44 -8.88 4.94
CA ILE A 290 -14.38 -7.76 4.78
C ILE A 290 -15.04 -7.79 3.41
N THR A 291 -16.27 -7.31 3.34
CA THR A 291 -17.04 -7.22 2.09
C THR A 291 -16.53 -6.13 1.16
N ALA A 292 -16.08 -5.02 1.73
CA ALA A 292 -15.52 -3.90 0.95
C ALA A 292 -14.46 -3.17 1.77
N MET A 293 -13.29 -2.93 1.17
CA MET A 293 -12.21 -2.20 1.80
C MET A 293 -12.60 -0.72 2.00
N PRO A 294 -12.47 -0.16 3.22
CA PRO A 294 -12.72 1.26 3.41
C PRO A 294 -11.71 2.08 2.59
N LEU A 295 -12.23 3.02 1.81
CA LEU A 295 -11.43 3.85 0.92
C LEU A 295 -11.57 5.32 1.28
N THR A 296 -10.50 6.07 1.05
CA THR A 296 -10.53 7.54 1.06
C THR A 296 -11.27 8.06 -0.18
N ALA A 297 -11.59 9.36 -0.20
CA ALA A 297 -12.18 10.02 -1.37
C ALA A 297 -11.34 9.85 -2.65
N ASN A 298 -10.05 9.55 -2.52
CA ASN A 298 -9.11 9.32 -3.62
C ASN A 298 -8.91 7.85 -3.95
N ASN A 299 -9.78 6.96 -3.45
CA ASN A 299 -9.73 5.50 -3.66
C ASN A 299 -8.46 4.80 -3.12
N LYS A 300 -7.82 5.40 -2.10
CA LYS A 300 -6.75 4.73 -1.34
C LYS A 300 -7.33 4.03 -0.13
N VAL A 301 -6.72 2.94 0.32
CA VAL A 301 -7.14 2.26 1.56
C VAL A 301 -7.10 3.23 2.73
N HIS A 302 -8.20 3.29 3.45
CA HIS A 302 -8.35 4.09 4.67
C HIS A 302 -8.15 3.20 5.89
N LYS A 303 -6.90 2.99 6.32
CA LYS A 303 -6.53 2.12 7.46
C LYS A 303 -6.97 2.62 8.85
N PRO A 304 -7.09 3.94 9.15
CA PRO A 304 -7.48 4.38 10.48
C PRO A 304 -8.76 3.72 11.03
N PRO A 305 -9.88 3.60 10.29
CA PRO A 305 -11.06 2.88 10.78
C PRO A 305 -10.81 1.39 11.04
N LEU A 306 -9.95 0.75 10.24
CA LEU A 306 -9.58 -0.66 10.42
C LEU A 306 -8.81 -0.86 11.73
N ARG A 307 -7.83 0.00 12.00
CA ARG A 307 -7.05 -0.01 13.25
C ARG A 307 -7.93 0.30 14.47
N ALA A 308 -8.79 1.29 14.38
CA ALA A 308 -9.67 1.68 15.49
C ALA A 308 -10.62 0.56 15.85
N SER A 309 -11.22 -0.12 14.88
CA SER A 309 -12.17 -1.22 15.12
C SER A 309 -11.52 -2.52 15.59
N LYS A 310 -10.23 -2.71 15.31
CA LYS A 310 -9.46 -3.92 15.67
C LYS A 310 -10.26 -5.19 15.30
N TRP A 311 -10.39 -6.16 16.22
CA TRP A 311 -11.21 -7.38 16.09
C TRP A 311 -12.62 -7.26 16.63
N PHE A 312 -13.06 -6.05 17.00
CA PHE A 312 -14.41 -5.81 17.52
C PHE A 312 -15.45 -5.51 16.43
N ALA A 313 -15.02 -5.32 15.18
CA ALA A 313 -15.94 -5.14 14.06
C ALA A 313 -16.83 -6.37 13.85
N ALA A 314 -17.95 -6.17 13.16
CA ALA A 314 -18.92 -7.23 12.88
C ALA A 314 -18.47 -8.21 11.77
N ASP A 315 -17.36 -7.95 11.11
CA ASP A 315 -16.82 -8.79 10.04
C ASP A 315 -16.35 -10.15 10.55
N THR A 316 -16.10 -11.08 9.63
CA THR A 316 -15.54 -12.38 9.98
C THR A 316 -14.06 -12.24 10.33
N HIS A 317 -13.69 -12.72 11.49
CA HIS A 317 -12.31 -12.71 11.97
C HIS A 317 -11.80 -14.13 12.14
N TYR A 318 -10.54 -14.34 11.76
CA TYR A 318 -9.78 -15.55 12.05
C TYR A 318 -8.60 -15.17 12.92
N TRP A 319 -8.25 -16.00 13.87
CA TRP A 319 -7.22 -15.75 14.85
C TRP A 319 -6.33 -16.96 15.06
N ARG A 320 -5.02 -16.72 15.22
CA ARG A 320 -4.09 -17.73 15.74
C ARG A 320 -3.64 -17.31 17.13
N PRO A 321 -3.99 -18.08 18.17
CA PRO A 321 -3.65 -17.73 19.56
C PRO A 321 -2.16 -17.65 19.85
N LYS A 322 -1.35 -18.42 19.10
CA LYS A 322 0.10 -18.41 19.10
C LYS A 322 0.61 -18.50 17.67
N ARG A 323 1.79 -17.94 17.38
CA ARG A 323 2.36 -17.93 16.02
C ARG A 323 2.48 -19.28 15.34
N ASN A 324 2.73 -20.33 16.12
CA ASN A 324 2.89 -21.70 15.62
C ASN A 324 1.56 -22.49 15.57
N GLN A 325 0.43 -21.83 15.82
CA GLN A 325 -0.90 -22.44 15.72
C GLN A 325 -1.59 -22.01 14.41
N PRO A 326 -2.49 -22.84 13.87
CA PRO A 326 -3.24 -22.49 12.68
C PRO A 326 -4.24 -21.37 12.96
N LEU A 327 -4.57 -20.64 11.91
CA LEU A 327 -5.70 -19.70 11.90
C LEU A 327 -7.01 -20.48 12.07
N ARG A 328 -7.87 -20.00 12.93
CA ARG A 328 -9.23 -20.53 13.13
C ARG A 328 -10.23 -19.40 13.29
N LEU A 329 -11.48 -19.69 13.02
CA LEU A 329 -12.56 -18.72 13.22
C LEU A 329 -12.53 -18.19 14.66
N MET A 330 -12.50 -16.86 14.79
CA MET A 330 -12.52 -16.17 16.08
C MET A 330 -13.94 -16.03 16.58
N ASN A 331 -14.20 -16.51 17.79
CA ASN A 331 -15.50 -16.42 18.45
C ASN A 331 -15.48 -15.45 19.65
N GLU A 332 -16.61 -15.22 20.29
CA GLU A 332 -16.71 -14.30 21.42
C GLU A 332 -15.86 -14.72 22.63
N SER A 333 -15.67 -16.04 22.86
CA SER A 333 -14.79 -16.53 23.93
C SER A 333 -13.34 -16.17 23.67
N ASP A 334 -12.92 -16.17 22.40
CA ASP A 334 -11.56 -15.77 21.99
C ASP A 334 -11.29 -14.29 22.22
N LYS A 335 -12.30 -13.44 21.95
CA LYS A 335 -12.21 -12.00 22.22
C LYS A 335 -12.09 -11.75 23.73
N GLN A 336 -12.89 -12.44 24.53
CA GLN A 336 -12.82 -12.37 26.00
C GLN A 336 -11.48 -12.88 26.54
N GLU A 337 -10.92 -13.93 25.93
CA GLU A 337 -9.57 -14.41 26.28
C GLU A 337 -8.53 -13.33 26.02
N LEU A 338 -8.56 -12.68 24.85
CA LEU A 338 -7.64 -11.56 24.54
C LEU A 338 -7.80 -10.42 25.55
N GLU A 339 -9.03 -9.98 25.83
CA GLU A 339 -9.29 -8.91 26.81
C GLU A 339 -8.75 -9.28 28.21
N THR A 340 -8.94 -10.53 28.62
CA THR A 340 -8.43 -11.06 29.89
C THR A 340 -6.90 -10.99 29.92
N ARG A 341 -6.24 -11.35 28.83
CA ARG A 341 -4.78 -11.25 28.70
C ARG A 341 -4.28 -9.80 28.77
N PHE A 342 -5.02 -8.85 28.17
CA PHE A 342 -4.72 -7.42 28.31
C PHE A 342 -4.85 -6.95 29.77
N ALA A 343 -5.91 -7.37 30.46
CA ALA A 343 -6.12 -7.03 31.87
C ALA A 343 -5.01 -7.62 32.76
N ALA A 344 -4.65 -8.88 32.56
CA ALA A 344 -3.61 -9.57 33.31
C ALA A 344 -2.22 -8.89 33.16
N ASN A 345 -1.96 -8.23 32.04
CA ASN A 345 -0.72 -7.49 31.78
C ASN A 345 -0.82 -5.97 32.02
N GLY A 346 -1.94 -5.48 32.61
CA GLY A 346 -2.12 -4.05 32.91
C GLY A 346 -2.25 -3.17 31.65
N ARG A 347 -2.64 -3.74 30.49
CA ARG A 347 -2.68 -3.06 29.19
C ARG A 347 -4.10 -2.75 28.68
N THR A 348 -5.14 -2.91 29.51
CA THR A 348 -6.54 -2.71 29.10
C THR A 348 -6.78 -1.32 28.49
N GLN A 349 -6.14 -0.27 29.00
CA GLN A 349 -6.28 1.09 28.49
C GLN A 349 -5.83 1.24 27.02
N ILE A 350 -4.94 0.38 26.52
CA ILE A 350 -4.48 0.42 25.13
C ILE A 350 -5.55 -0.11 24.16
N LEU A 351 -6.45 -0.97 24.64
CA LEU A 351 -7.60 -1.42 23.83
C LEU A 351 -8.61 -0.30 23.58
N THR A 352 -8.76 0.61 24.51
CA THR A 352 -9.72 1.72 24.46
C THR A 352 -9.12 3.00 23.88
N ALA A 353 -7.80 3.09 23.76
CA ALA A 353 -7.14 4.19 23.07
C ALA A 353 -7.45 4.12 21.56
N LEU A 354 -8.04 5.19 21.05
CA LEU A 354 -8.40 5.38 19.64
C LEU A 354 -7.20 5.83 18.82
#